data_6b67bd3f5bd9db5010d0ae0a086b37bd
#
_entry.id   6b67bd3f5bd9db5010d0ae0a086b37bd
#
_cell.length_a   1.000
_cell.length_b   1.000
_cell.length_c   1.000
_cell.angle_alpha   90.00
_cell.angle_beta   90.00
_cell.angle_gamma   90.00
#
_symmetry.space_group_name_H-M   'P 1'
#
loop_
_entity.id
_entity.type
_entity.pdbx_description
1 polymer ?
#
loop_
_entity_poly.entity_id
_entity_poly.type
_entity_poly.pdbx_seq_one_letter_code
_entity_poly.pdbx_strand_id
1 'polypeptide(L)'
;MAENLQLVSFIVSIIIGSFNILMIVCEPFRKLILKSKEDKKREQEREEEQRETDRCVLRELIEMTYYKRRSTCEIYQYEYESIAFMYKQYKKLGGNSFVDRIWDEIQEWTILP
;
A
#
# COMPACT_ATOMS: atom_id res chain seq x y z
N MET A 1 13.38 -56.23 -32.98
CA MET A 1 12.48 -56.17 -31.83
C MET A 1 13.21 -55.91 -30.49
N ALA A 2 14.34 -56.61 -30.22
CA ALA A 2 15.09 -56.39 -28.98
C ALA A 2 15.69 -54.98 -28.87
N GLU A 3 16.14 -54.36 -29.95
CA GLU A 3 16.71 -53.02 -29.97
C GLU A 3 15.68 -51.94 -29.64
N ASN A 4 14.45 -52.08 -30.11
CA ASN A 4 13.38 -51.13 -29.80
C ASN A 4 12.92 -51.16 -28.35
N LEU A 5 12.93 -52.35 -27.73
CA LEU A 5 12.64 -52.54 -26.31
C LEU A 5 13.70 -51.91 -25.40
N GLN A 6 14.98 -51.99 -25.76
CA GLN A 6 16.06 -51.33 -25.04
C GLN A 6 15.98 -49.81 -25.14
N LEU A 7 15.67 -49.26 -26.30
CA LEU A 7 15.45 -47.84 -26.52
C LEU A 7 14.27 -47.28 -25.71
N VAL A 8 13.16 -47.99 -25.70
CA VAL A 8 11.98 -47.61 -24.91
C VAL A 8 12.28 -47.60 -23.42
N SER A 9 12.99 -48.64 -22.92
CA SER A 9 13.41 -48.73 -21.52
C SER A 9 14.36 -47.58 -21.13
N PHE A 10 15.28 -47.22 -22.03
CA PHE A 10 16.21 -46.12 -21.81
C PHE A 10 15.49 -44.75 -21.78
N ILE A 11 14.56 -44.52 -22.67
CA ILE A 11 13.74 -43.30 -22.70
C ILE A 11 12.89 -43.18 -21.44
N VAL A 12 12.25 -44.25 -21.00
CA VAL A 12 11.45 -44.28 -19.77
C VAL A 12 12.30 -43.94 -18.54
N SER A 13 13.54 -44.51 -18.47
CA SER A 13 14.48 -44.20 -17.39
C SER A 13 14.89 -42.73 -17.36
N ILE A 14 15.11 -42.09 -18.50
CA ILE A 14 15.43 -40.67 -18.61
C ILE A 14 14.25 -39.81 -18.15
N ILE A 15 13.03 -40.14 -18.54
CA ILE A 15 11.81 -39.43 -18.15
C ILE A 15 11.59 -39.49 -16.63
N ILE A 16 11.74 -40.66 -16.04
CA ILE A 16 11.61 -40.88 -14.58
C ILE A 16 12.69 -40.11 -13.83
N GLY A 17 13.95 -40.15 -14.29
CA GLY A 17 15.06 -39.41 -13.70
C GLY A 17 14.85 -37.90 -13.77
N SER A 18 14.41 -37.40 -14.90
CA SER A 18 14.07 -35.96 -15.09
C SER A 18 12.93 -35.52 -14.17
N PHE A 19 11.91 -36.34 -14.02
CA PHE A 19 10.78 -36.05 -13.14
C PHE A 19 11.21 -35.98 -11.67
N ASN A 20 12.04 -36.90 -11.22
CA ASN A 20 12.59 -36.88 -9.86
C ASN A 20 13.45 -35.64 -9.59
N ILE A 21 14.29 -35.25 -10.53
CA ILE A 21 15.09 -34.01 -10.42
C ILE A 21 14.19 -32.78 -10.35
N LEU A 22 13.16 -32.73 -11.19
CA LEU A 22 12.17 -31.64 -11.17
C LEU A 22 11.45 -31.55 -9.82
N MET A 23 11.04 -32.66 -9.23
CA MET A 23 10.40 -32.70 -7.93
C MET A 23 11.32 -32.22 -6.81
N ILE A 24 12.59 -32.57 -6.84
CA ILE A 24 13.58 -32.11 -5.85
C ILE A 24 13.85 -30.63 -5.96
N VAL A 25 13.88 -30.06 -7.17
CA VAL A 25 14.13 -28.64 -7.42
C VAL A 25 12.87 -27.78 -7.16
N CYS A 26 11.68 -28.33 -7.42
CA CYS A 26 10.41 -27.61 -7.22
C CYS A 26 10.09 -27.33 -5.75
N GLU A 27 10.46 -28.20 -4.80
CA GLU A 27 10.17 -27.95 -3.38
C GLU A 27 10.86 -26.71 -2.80
N PRO A 28 12.18 -26.49 -2.92
CA PRO A 28 12.81 -25.27 -2.45
C PRO A 28 12.34 -24.05 -3.22
N PHE A 29 12.02 -24.19 -4.50
CA PHE A 29 11.47 -23.10 -5.31
C PHE A 29 10.07 -22.69 -4.85
N ARG A 30 9.20 -23.65 -4.51
CA ARG A 30 7.89 -23.39 -3.90
C ARG A 30 8.00 -22.63 -2.58
N LYS A 31 8.91 -23.06 -1.71
CA LYS A 31 9.16 -22.38 -0.43
C LYS A 31 9.61 -20.94 -0.63
N LEU A 32 10.47 -20.68 -1.60
CA LEU A 32 10.93 -19.33 -1.96
C LEU A 32 9.79 -18.45 -2.47
N ILE A 33 8.92 -18.98 -3.34
CA ILE A 33 7.76 -18.26 -3.86
C ILE A 33 6.76 -17.94 -2.76
N LEU A 34 6.46 -18.89 -1.88
CA LEU A 34 5.54 -18.69 -0.75
C LEU A 34 6.08 -17.65 0.23
N LYS A 35 7.37 -17.69 0.53
CA LYS A 35 8.03 -16.71 1.39
C LYS A 35 7.99 -15.31 0.76
N SER A 36 8.23 -15.19 -0.53
CA SER A 36 8.14 -13.93 -1.26
C SER A 36 6.72 -13.35 -1.25
N LYS A 37 5.70 -14.20 -1.37
CA LYS A 37 4.29 -13.79 -1.27
C LYS A 37 3.91 -13.32 0.13
N GLU A 38 4.39 -14.00 1.17
CA GLU A 38 4.19 -13.59 2.56
C GLU A 38 4.87 -12.27 2.87
N ASP A 39 6.10 -12.06 2.40
CA ASP A 39 6.83 -10.81 2.57
C ASP A 39 6.12 -9.64 1.87
N LYS A 40 5.61 -9.84 0.66
CA LYS A 40 4.81 -8.83 -0.06
C LYS A 40 3.51 -8.51 0.66
N LYS A 41 2.84 -9.51 1.22
CA LYS A 41 1.62 -9.31 1.99
C LYS A 41 1.87 -8.49 3.26
N ARG A 42 2.95 -8.77 3.98
CA ARG A 42 3.37 -8.00 5.17
C ARG A 42 3.73 -6.56 4.81
N GLU A 43 4.42 -6.34 3.69
CA GLU A 43 4.72 -5.00 3.19
C GLU A 43 3.44 -4.22 2.88
N GLN A 44 2.47 -4.83 2.21
CA GLN A 44 1.19 -4.21 1.91
C GLN A 44 0.42 -3.85 3.18
N GLU A 45 0.39 -4.73 4.17
CA GLU A 45 -0.24 -4.47 5.47
C GLU A 45 0.42 -3.29 6.19
N ARG A 46 1.76 -3.21 6.17
CA ARG A 46 2.52 -2.08 6.75
C ARG A 46 2.23 -0.77 6.02
N GLU A 47 2.15 -0.80 4.70
CA GLU A 47 1.82 0.38 3.91
C GLU A 47 0.41 0.88 4.19
N GLU A 48 -0.57 0.00 4.36
CA GLU A 48 -1.94 0.36 4.71
C GLU A 48 -2.02 0.95 6.13
N GLU A 49 -1.35 0.35 7.11
CA GLU A 49 -1.24 0.89 8.46
C GLU A 49 -0.59 2.27 8.47
N GLN A 50 0.47 2.46 7.68
CA GLN A 50 1.14 3.74 7.56
C GLN A 50 0.23 4.80 6.93
N ARG A 51 -0.51 4.45 5.89
CA ARG A 51 -1.49 5.34 5.27
C ARG A 51 -2.59 5.77 6.23
N GLU A 52 -3.09 4.84 7.01
CA GLU A 52 -4.12 5.12 8.02
C GLU A 52 -3.57 6.05 9.11
N THR A 53 -2.36 5.79 9.59
CA THR A 53 -1.68 6.65 10.56
C THR A 53 -1.48 8.07 10.00
N ASP A 54 -1.00 8.18 8.77
CA ASP A 54 -0.80 9.47 8.09
C ASP A 54 -2.11 10.23 7.94
N ARG A 55 -3.20 9.56 7.57
CA ARG A 55 -4.53 10.17 7.51
C ARG A 55 -4.97 10.73 8.85
N CYS A 56 -4.79 9.96 9.92
CA CYS A 56 -5.16 10.38 11.27
C CYS A 56 -4.37 11.60 11.72
N VAL A 57 -3.07 11.64 11.45
CA VAL A 57 -2.21 12.78 11.79
C VAL A 57 -2.61 14.02 11.01
N LEU A 58 -2.82 13.90 9.70
CA LEU A 58 -3.24 15.01 8.85
C LEU A 58 -4.60 15.55 9.29
N ARG A 59 -5.55 14.67 9.58
CA ARG A 59 -6.86 15.07 10.08
C ARG A 59 -6.77 15.85 11.39
N GLU A 60 -5.99 15.38 12.34
CA GLU A 60 -5.78 16.07 13.61
C GLU A 60 -5.15 17.44 13.43
N LEU A 61 -4.14 17.56 12.59
CA LEU A 61 -3.49 18.84 12.31
C LEU A 61 -4.45 19.85 11.67
N ILE A 62 -5.28 19.41 10.74
CA ILE A 62 -6.31 20.23 10.09
C ILE A 62 -7.36 20.65 11.14
N GLU A 63 -7.86 19.72 11.94
CA GLU A 63 -8.83 19.98 12.99
C GLU A 63 -8.30 20.96 14.04
N MET A 64 -7.05 20.82 14.47
CA MET A 64 -6.43 21.72 15.44
C MET A 64 -6.44 23.16 14.97
N THR A 65 -6.02 23.40 13.74
CA THR A 65 -6.02 24.76 13.16
C THR A 65 -7.45 25.28 12.98
N TYR A 66 -8.35 24.43 12.54
CA TYR A 66 -9.77 24.77 12.38
C TYR A 66 -10.39 25.21 13.70
N TYR A 67 -10.26 24.44 14.76
CA TYR A 67 -10.83 24.77 16.07
C TYR A 67 -10.16 25.99 16.70
N LYS A 68 -8.88 26.18 16.45
CA LYS A 68 -8.14 27.37 16.93
C LYS A 68 -8.66 28.66 16.30
N ARG A 69 -9.03 28.63 15.02
CA ARG A 69 -9.42 29.83 14.25
C ARG A 69 -10.92 29.99 14.03
N ARG A 70 -11.71 29.00 14.38
CA ARG A 70 -13.16 28.98 14.14
C ARG A 70 -13.88 30.15 14.81
N SER A 71 -13.48 30.55 16.00
CA SER A 71 -14.14 31.64 16.75
C SER A 71 -14.01 32.98 16.08
N THR A 72 -12.90 33.25 15.40
CA THR A 72 -12.64 34.52 14.71
C THR A 72 -12.97 34.46 13.22
N CYS A 73 -13.06 33.27 12.62
CA CYS A 73 -13.20 33.04 11.18
C CYS A 73 -12.12 33.76 10.37
N GLU A 74 -10.94 33.91 10.95
CA GLU A 74 -9.76 34.51 10.34
C GLU A 74 -8.60 33.51 10.38
N ILE A 75 -7.85 33.44 9.31
CA ILE A 75 -6.71 32.53 9.17
C ILE A 75 -5.54 33.27 8.50
N TYR A 76 -4.34 33.03 8.96
CA TYR A 76 -3.16 33.59 8.31
C TYR A 76 -2.86 32.87 7.01
N GLN A 77 -2.26 33.60 6.06
CA GLN A 77 -1.91 33.07 4.75
C GLN A 77 -1.07 31.79 4.83
N TYR A 78 -0.07 31.76 5.71
CA TYR A 78 0.77 30.59 5.88
C TYR A 78 0.01 29.37 6.42
N GLU A 79 -0.95 29.61 7.34
CA GLU A 79 -1.81 28.55 7.87
C GLU A 79 -2.75 28.01 6.79
N TYR A 80 -3.33 28.88 5.99
CA TYR A 80 -4.19 28.52 4.89
C TYR A 80 -3.46 27.64 3.86
N GLU A 81 -2.26 28.03 3.47
CA GLU A 81 -1.44 27.27 2.52
C GLU A 81 -1.04 25.89 3.09
N SER A 82 -0.71 25.84 4.38
CA SER A 82 -0.40 24.57 5.07
C SER A 82 -1.61 23.64 5.10
N ILE A 83 -2.80 24.15 5.41
CA ILE A 83 -4.03 23.35 5.42
C ILE A 83 -4.38 22.89 4.00
N ALA A 84 -4.24 23.75 3.00
CA ALA A 84 -4.49 23.40 1.61
C ALA A 84 -3.62 22.22 1.18
N PHE A 85 -2.35 22.24 1.54
CA PHE A 85 -1.43 21.14 1.27
C PHE A 85 -1.81 19.87 2.03
N MET A 86 -2.08 19.97 3.33
CA MET A 86 -2.48 18.84 4.17
C MET A 86 -3.79 18.21 3.69
N TYR A 87 -4.76 19.02 3.32
CA TYR A 87 -6.03 18.56 2.77
C TYR A 87 -5.83 17.77 1.48
N LYS A 88 -4.99 18.27 0.58
CA LYS A 88 -4.65 17.58 -0.67
C LYS A 88 -4.03 16.21 -0.41
N GLN A 89 -3.08 16.13 0.53
CA GLN A 89 -2.47 14.85 0.91
C GLN A 89 -3.47 13.91 1.59
N TYR A 90 -4.32 14.45 2.46
CA TYR A 90 -5.38 13.69 3.13
C TYR A 90 -6.34 13.05 2.12
N LYS A 91 -6.74 13.76 1.09
CA LYS A 91 -7.61 13.23 0.02
C LYS A 91 -6.90 12.16 -0.81
N LYS A 92 -5.62 12.30 -1.09
CA LYS A 92 -4.82 11.28 -1.77
C LYS A 92 -4.76 9.96 -0.98
N LEU A 93 -4.80 10.05 0.34
CA LEU A 93 -4.80 8.88 1.24
C LEU A 93 -6.19 8.28 1.45
N GLY A 94 -7.21 8.77 0.75
CA GLY A 94 -8.56 8.26 0.86
C GLY A 94 -9.35 8.82 2.04
N GLY A 95 -9.05 10.06 2.45
CA GLY A 95 -9.72 10.74 3.55
C GLY A 95 -11.22 10.95 3.34
N ASN A 96 -11.99 11.00 4.44
CA ASN A 96 -13.44 11.07 4.45
C ASN A 96 -14.01 12.49 4.26
N SER A 97 -15.34 12.56 4.15
CA SER A 97 -16.07 13.81 3.89
C SER A 97 -16.13 14.79 5.06
N PHE A 98 -15.77 14.39 6.28
CA PHE A 98 -15.77 15.28 7.44
C PHE A 98 -14.79 16.45 7.27
N VAL A 99 -13.58 16.13 6.82
CA VAL A 99 -12.55 17.14 6.56
C VAL A 99 -12.90 18.01 5.35
N ASP A 100 -13.65 17.49 4.39
CA ASP A 100 -14.17 18.27 3.26
C ASP A 100 -15.03 19.45 3.73
N ARG A 101 -15.88 19.23 4.72
CA ARG A 101 -16.72 20.30 5.31
C ARG A 101 -15.88 21.35 6.03
N ILE A 102 -14.85 20.92 6.76
CA ILE A 102 -13.90 21.82 7.41
C ILE A 102 -13.18 22.68 6.37
N TRP A 103 -12.72 22.08 5.31
CA TRP A 103 -12.02 22.78 4.23
C TRP A 103 -12.94 23.79 3.52
N ASP A 104 -14.18 23.42 3.23
CA ASP A 104 -15.17 24.31 2.63
C ASP A 104 -15.44 25.53 3.51
N GLU A 105 -15.55 25.32 4.82
CA GLU A 105 -15.75 26.41 5.77
C GLU A 105 -14.53 27.34 5.85
N ILE A 106 -13.32 26.78 5.89
CA ILE A 106 -12.06 27.56 5.92
C ILE A 106 -11.91 28.43 4.67
N GLN A 107 -12.34 27.96 3.51
CA GLN A 107 -12.28 28.72 2.27
C GLN A 107 -13.14 30.00 2.31
N GLU A 108 -14.15 30.05 3.16
CA GLU A 108 -15.00 31.22 3.35
C GLU A 108 -14.45 32.22 4.38
N TRP A 109 -13.41 31.83 5.12
CA TRP A 109 -12.79 32.68 6.13
C TRP A 109 -11.95 33.81 5.53
N THR A 110 -11.74 34.86 6.33
CA THR A 110 -10.85 35.98 5.95
C THR A 110 -9.40 35.55 6.08
N ILE A 111 -8.63 35.71 5.02
CA ILE A 111 -7.20 35.39 5.00
C ILE A 111 -6.41 36.63 5.36
N LEU A 112 -5.63 36.53 6.44
CA LEU A 112 -4.78 37.62 6.92
C LEU A 112 -3.36 37.46 6.33
N PRO A 113 -2.70 38.55 5.95
CA PRO A 113 -1.33 38.49 5.42
C PRO A 113 -0.27 38.05 6.43
#